data_b80609e78e53bccf504e84c027852bad
#
_entry.id   b80609e78e53bccf504e84c027852bad
#
_cell.length_a   1.000
_cell.length_b   1.000
_cell.length_c   1.000
_cell.angle_alpha   90.00
_cell.angle_beta   90.00
_cell.angle_gamma   90.00
#
_symmetry.space_group_name_H-M   'P 1'
#
loop_
_entity.id
_entity.type
_entity.pdbx_description
1 polymer ?
#
loop_
_entity_poly.entity_id
_entity_poly.type
_entity_poly.pdbx_seq_one_letter_code
_entity_poly.pdbx_strand_id
1 'polypeptide(L)'
;MMPSSHYRLGEEQDKGSPVQGTMLHGWDKAVDDAAQAGVKYMVCAYLSEAERGGLDHYKYIADQLNKAGERSKKAGIQLCYHNHDFEFAAQNGQLPYDLLLSSTDQALVKMELDLYWATKAGHDPVTLFQKHPGRFPLWHVKDMDNTPKHNFTEVGSGVIDFKRIFAQSSKAGLKYFFVEQDQTPGSPFDSIQKSITHIKRTLV
;
A
#
# COMPACT_ATOMS: atom_id res chain seq x y z
N MET A 1 9.39 -0.05 -17.82
CA MET A 1 10.02 -0.50 -16.58
C MET A 1 8.95 -0.41 -15.48
N MET A 2 8.71 -1.48 -14.73
CA MET A 2 7.76 -1.45 -13.61
C MET A 2 8.37 -0.61 -12.47
N PRO A 3 7.67 0.39 -11.93
CA PRO A 3 8.23 1.25 -10.88
C PRO A 3 8.32 0.53 -9.54
N SER A 4 7.47 -0.48 -9.28
CA SER A 4 7.42 -1.23 -8.01
C SER A 4 7.24 -2.73 -8.22
N SER A 5 7.58 -3.49 -7.18
CA SER A 5 7.30 -4.92 -7.04
C SER A 5 6.76 -5.21 -5.64
N HIS A 6 5.85 -6.17 -5.54
CA HIS A 6 5.09 -6.46 -4.34
C HIS A 6 5.53 -7.79 -3.71
N TYR A 7 5.61 -7.82 -2.38
CA TYR A 7 6.10 -8.93 -1.58
C TYR A 7 5.21 -9.16 -0.37
N ARG A 8 5.34 -10.32 0.27
CA ARG A 8 4.71 -10.64 1.57
C ARG A 8 5.71 -10.53 2.71
N LEU A 9 5.22 -10.40 3.95
CA LEU A 9 6.07 -10.49 5.14
C LEU A 9 6.71 -11.88 5.24
N GLY A 10 5.91 -12.94 5.20
CA GLY A 10 6.39 -14.31 5.08
C GLY A 10 6.50 -15.07 6.39
N GLU A 11 5.70 -14.74 7.40
CA GLU A 11 5.57 -15.55 8.62
C GLU A 11 4.82 -16.87 8.37
N GLU A 12 3.95 -16.91 7.35
CA GLU A 12 3.27 -18.13 6.96
C GLU A 12 4.26 -19.17 6.40
N GLN A 13 4.19 -20.38 6.99
CA GLN A 13 4.86 -21.56 6.46
C GLN A 13 3.88 -22.32 5.56
N ASP A 14 4.14 -22.37 4.28
CA ASP A 14 3.41 -23.27 3.38
C ASP A 14 3.99 -24.69 3.55
N LYS A 15 3.18 -25.61 4.11
CA LYS A 15 3.50 -27.04 4.29
C LYS A 15 4.86 -27.31 4.96
N GLY A 16 5.24 -26.48 5.94
CA GLY A 16 6.46 -26.68 6.74
C GLY A 16 7.75 -26.13 6.14
N SER A 17 7.71 -25.42 5.00
CA SER A 17 8.84 -24.75 4.42
C SER A 17 8.64 -23.24 4.34
N PRO A 18 9.65 -22.40 4.64
CA PRO A 18 9.54 -20.96 4.49
C PRO A 18 9.25 -20.57 3.03
N VAL A 19 8.32 -19.64 2.81
CA VAL A 19 8.06 -19.09 1.49
C VAL A 19 9.22 -18.18 1.09
N GLN A 20 9.98 -18.56 0.06
CA GLN A 20 11.13 -17.80 -0.43
C GLN A 20 10.68 -16.51 -1.17
N GLY A 21 11.54 -15.49 -1.14
CA GLY A 21 11.25 -14.20 -1.78
C GLY A 21 10.28 -13.34 -0.96
N THR A 22 10.16 -13.60 0.32
CA THR A 22 9.42 -12.76 1.28
C THR A 22 10.39 -11.92 2.12
N MET A 23 9.87 -10.99 2.91
CA MET A 23 10.70 -10.11 3.73
C MET A 23 11.48 -10.88 4.81
N LEU A 24 10.92 -11.95 5.35
CA LEU A 24 11.57 -12.77 6.37
C LEU A 24 12.45 -13.88 5.76
N HIS A 25 12.22 -14.24 4.50
CA HIS A 25 12.91 -15.36 3.87
C HIS A 25 13.40 -15.01 2.45
N GLY A 26 14.69 -14.85 2.29
CA GLY A 26 15.32 -14.57 0.99
C GLY A 26 15.23 -13.11 0.54
N TRP A 27 15.05 -12.17 1.47
CA TRP A 27 14.94 -10.74 1.15
C TRP A 27 16.15 -10.18 0.43
N ASP A 28 17.38 -10.58 0.84
CA ASP A 28 18.61 -10.12 0.19
C ASP A 28 18.62 -10.44 -1.30
N LYS A 29 18.26 -11.69 -1.65
CA LYS A 29 18.17 -12.09 -3.06
C LYS A 29 17.07 -11.34 -3.79
N ALA A 30 15.89 -11.15 -3.18
CA ALA A 30 14.78 -10.40 -3.77
C ALA A 30 15.19 -8.95 -4.07
N VAL A 31 15.94 -8.31 -3.17
CA VAL A 31 16.46 -6.95 -3.36
C VAL A 31 17.48 -6.91 -4.50
N ASP A 32 18.41 -7.89 -4.59
CA ASP A 32 19.39 -7.94 -5.67
C ASP A 32 18.72 -8.15 -7.04
N ASP A 33 17.75 -9.04 -7.13
CA ASP A 33 16.96 -9.28 -8.34
C ASP A 33 16.18 -8.00 -8.75
N ALA A 34 15.54 -7.33 -7.80
CA ALA A 34 14.81 -6.08 -8.03
C ALA A 34 15.76 -4.95 -8.49
N ALA A 35 16.94 -4.84 -7.89
CA ALA A 35 17.95 -3.85 -8.29
C ALA A 35 18.46 -4.11 -9.71
N GLN A 36 18.72 -5.38 -10.06
CA GLN A 36 19.14 -5.77 -11.40
C GLN A 36 18.03 -5.47 -12.44
N ALA A 37 16.75 -5.66 -12.07
CA ALA A 37 15.61 -5.32 -12.91
C ALA A 37 15.34 -3.79 -12.99
N GLY A 38 16.05 -2.97 -12.23
CA GLY A 38 15.89 -1.51 -12.19
C GLY A 38 14.62 -1.04 -11.45
N VAL A 39 14.06 -1.88 -10.59
CA VAL A 39 12.91 -1.54 -9.74
C VAL A 39 13.30 -0.42 -8.77
N LYS A 40 12.39 0.55 -8.55
CA LYS A 40 12.64 1.68 -7.65
C LYS A 40 11.97 1.53 -6.30
N TYR A 41 10.90 0.75 -6.21
CA TYR A 41 10.12 0.54 -5.00
C TYR A 41 9.86 -0.95 -4.81
N MET A 42 10.08 -1.44 -3.58
CA MET A 42 9.61 -2.75 -3.15
C MET A 42 8.51 -2.53 -2.10
N VAL A 43 7.44 -3.30 -2.17
CA VAL A 43 6.25 -3.07 -1.32
C VAL A 43 5.92 -4.33 -0.54
N CYS A 44 5.80 -4.21 0.80
CA CYS A 44 5.11 -5.21 1.60
C CYS A 44 3.61 -5.05 1.36
N ALA A 45 3.04 -5.95 0.55
CA ALA A 45 1.72 -5.76 -0.04
C ALA A 45 0.56 -6.29 0.81
N TYR A 46 0.83 -7.18 1.75
CA TYR A 46 -0.25 -7.84 2.50
C TYR A 46 0.29 -8.53 3.74
N LEU A 47 -0.52 -8.50 4.79
CA LEU A 47 -0.36 -9.35 5.98
C LEU A 47 -1.45 -10.40 5.99
N SER A 48 -1.10 -11.67 6.10
CA SER A 48 -2.06 -12.75 6.30
C SER A 48 -2.77 -12.63 7.66
N GLU A 49 -3.84 -13.37 7.89
CA GLU A 49 -4.54 -13.33 9.19
C GLU A 49 -3.62 -13.75 10.34
N ALA A 50 -2.74 -14.72 10.12
CA ALA A 50 -1.76 -15.16 11.11
C ALA A 50 -0.75 -14.06 11.46
N GLU A 51 -0.44 -13.17 10.49
CA GLU A 51 0.46 -12.02 10.64
C GLU A 51 -0.23 -10.77 11.21
N ARG A 52 -1.55 -10.80 11.48
CA ARG A 52 -2.34 -9.68 12.04
C ARG A 52 -2.55 -9.83 13.54
N GLY A 53 -1.50 -10.12 14.29
CA GLY A 53 -1.55 -10.23 15.73
C GLY A 53 -1.95 -8.92 16.45
N GLY A 54 -1.79 -8.87 17.76
CA GLY A 54 -2.01 -7.66 18.54
C GLY A 54 -1.00 -6.55 18.24
N LEU A 55 -1.15 -5.39 18.91
CA LEU A 55 -0.27 -4.23 18.70
C LEU A 55 1.22 -4.54 18.87
N ASP A 56 1.59 -5.46 19.77
CA ASP A 56 3.00 -5.85 19.92
C ASP A 56 3.53 -6.59 18.70
N HIS A 57 2.67 -7.34 18.00
CA HIS A 57 3.05 -7.96 16.73
C HIS A 57 3.25 -6.90 15.63
N TYR A 58 2.43 -5.85 15.58
CA TYR A 58 2.66 -4.73 14.66
C TYR A 58 3.95 -3.95 14.95
N LYS A 59 4.41 -3.89 16.21
CA LYS A 59 5.75 -3.36 16.55
C LYS A 59 6.85 -4.24 15.99
N TYR A 60 6.69 -5.56 16.11
CA TYR A 60 7.62 -6.52 15.50
C TYR A 60 7.65 -6.35 13.97
N ILE A 61 6.49 -6.23 13.32
CA ILE A 61 6.42 -5.98 11.86
C ILE A 61 7.14 -4.69 11.50
N ALA A 62 6.95 -3.61 12.26
CA ALA A 62 7.65 -2.34 12.03
C ALA A 62 9.18 -2.49 12.12
N ASP A 63 9.67 -3.28 13.07
CA ASP A 63 11.09 -3.61 13.18
C ASP A 63 11.60 -4.39 11.96
N GLN A 64 10.86 -5.40 11.49
CA GLN A 64 11.22 -6.13 10.27
C GLN A 64 11.18 -5.23 9.02
N LEU A 65 10.20 -4.33 8.91
CA LEU A 65 10.13 -3.33 7.85
C LEU A 65 11.36 -2.40 7.87
N ASN A 66 11.78 -1.94 9.04
CA ASN A 66 12.99 -1.11 9.17
C ASN A 66 14.24 -1.85 8.69
N LYS A 67 14.44 -3.09 9.13
CA LYS A 67 15.58 -3.95 8.70
C LYS A 67 15.58 -4.18 7.19
N ALA A 68 14.42 -4.55 6.63
CA ALA A 68 14.26 -4.74 5.20
C ALA A 68 14.47 -3.42 4.42
N GLY A 69 14.03 -2.29 4.98
CA GLY A 69 14.23 -0.97 4.43
C GLY A 69 15.70 -0.56 4.37
N GLU A 70 16.49 -0.88 5.40
CA GLU A 70 17.94 -0.66 5.39
C GLU A 70 18.63 -1.41 4.24
N ARG A 71 18.26 -2.68 4.05
CA ARG A 71 18.81 -3.51 2.97
C ARG A 71 18.42 -2.96 1.59
N SER A 72 17.14 -2.62 1.41
CA SER A 72 16.62 -2.06 0.15
C SER A 72 17.28 -0.73 -0.18
N LYS A 73 17.44 0.16 0.80
CA LYS A 73 18.07 1.47 0.64
C LYS A 73 19.51 1.37 0.17
N LYS A 74 20.29 0.39 0.68
CA LYS A 74 21.67 0.13 0.22
C LYS A 74 21.72 -0.23 -1.26
N ALA A 75 20.66 -0.82 -1.81
CA ALA A 75 20.52 -1.13 -3.23
C ALA A 75 19.88 0.01 -4.05
N GLY A 76 19.59 1.17 -3.44
CA GLY A 76 18.96 2.30 -4.09
C GLY A 76 17.44 2.13 -4.32
N ILE A 77 16.81 1.23 -3.55
CA ILE A 77 15.38 0.91 -3.64
C ILE A 77 14.68 1.42 -2.38
N GLN A 78 13.53 2.06 -2.54
CA GLN A 78 12.68 2.49 -1.43
C GLN A 78 11.71 1.36 -1.06
N LEU A 79 11.72 0.93 0.21
CA LEU A 79 10.69 0.04 0.74
C LEU A 79 9.43 0.83 1.08
N CYS A 80 8.26 0.27 0.73
CA CYS A 80 6.95 0.76 1.10
C CYS A 80 6.11 -0.34 1.79
N TYR A 81 5.12 0.09 2.56
CA TYR A 81 4.08 -0.77 3.11
C TYR A 81 2.72 -0.40 2.51
N HIS A 82 1.96 -1.39 2.07
CA HIS A 82 0.61 -1.23 1.51
C HIS A 82 -0.44 -1.64 2.54
N ASN A 83 -1.42 -0.77 2.77
CA ASN A 83 -2.50 -1.00 3.73
C ASN A 83 -3.74 -1.62 3.09
N HIS A 84 -4.50 -2.28 3.95
CA HIS A 84 -5.90 -2.65 3.75
C HIS A 84 -6.78 -1.94 4.80
N ASP A 85 -7.97 -2.46 5.06
CA ASP A 85 -8.88 -1.93 6.09
C ASP A 85 -8.53 -2.38 7.51
N PHE A 86 -7.91 -3.54 7.65
CA PHE A 86 -7.64 -4.12 8.97
C PHE A 86 -6.60 -3.33 9.78
N GLU A 87 -5.70 -2.59 9.18
CA GLU A 87 -4.77 -1.71 9.90
C GLU A 87 -5.47 -0.48 10.50
N PHE A 88 -6.66 -0.19 10.02
CA PHE A 88 -7.51 0.90 10.54
C PHE A 88 -8.55 0.40 11.56
N ALA A 89 -8.58 -0.88 11.87
CA ALA A 89 -9.40 -1.42 12.96
C ALA A 89 -8.69 -1.20 14.30
N ALA A 90 -9.26 -0.32 15.16
CA ALA A 90 -8.64 0.04 16.42
C ALA A 90 -8.51 -1.17 17.36
N GLN A 91 -7.33 -1.35 17.94
CA GLN A 91 -7.03 -2.34 18.97
C GLN A 91 -6.65 -1.59 20.26
N ASN A 92 -7.40 -1.79 21.32
CA ASN A 92 -7.19 -1.08 22.59
C ASN A 92 -7.08 0.44 22.44
N GLY A 93 -7.86 1.04 21.52
CA GLY A 93 -7.88 2.46 21.25
C GLY A 93 -6.75 2.99 20.37
N GLN A 94 -5.87 2.15 19.87
CA GLN A 94 -4.77 2.49 18.95
C GLN A 94 -4.99 1.84 17.58
N LEU A 95 -4.71 2.58 16.50
CA LEU A 95 -4.74 2.04 15.15
C LEU A 95 -3.41 1.35 14.82
N PRO A 96 -3.42 0.10 14.33
CA PRO A 96 -2.21 -0.53 13.80
C PRO A 96 -1.49 0.29 12.73
N TYR A 97 -2.24 1.01 11.88
CA TYR A 97 -1.66 1.89 10.87
C TYR A 97 -0.86 3.05 11.47
N ASP A 98 -1.39 3.71 12.50
CA ASP A 98 -0.67 4.78 13.21
C ASP A 98 0.59 4.24 13.91
N LEU A 99 0.51 3.01 14.42
CA LEU A 99 1.66 2.34 15.02
C LEU A 99 2.75 2.05 13.99
N LEU A 100 2.39 1.52 12.80
CA LEU A 100 3.34 1.32 11.70
C LEU A 100 3.98 2.63 11.27
N LEU A 101 3.18 3.70 11.12
CA LEU A 101 3.68 5.04 10.75
C LEU A 101 4.66 5.61 11.78
N SER A 102 4.40 5.41 13.07
CA SER A 102 5.23 5.97 14.15
C SER A 102 6.46 5.10 14.49
N SER A 103 6.38 3.79 14.28
CA SER A 103 7.45 2.84 14.63
C SER A 103 8.41 2.53 13.47
N THR A 104 8.10 2.99 12.25
CA THR A 104 9.01 2.85 11.10
C THR A 104 9.76 4.14 10.81
N ASP A 105 11.08 4.03 10.55
CA ASP A 105 11.88 5.15 10.09
C ASP A 105 11.41 5.63 8.71
N GLN A 106 11.00 6.88 8.64
CA GLN A 106 10.51 7.47 7.39
C GLN A 106 11.55 7.56 6.26
N ALA A 107 12.83 7.45 6.58
CA ALA A 107 13.90 7.40 5.59
C ALA A 107 14.15 5.99 5.03
N LEU A 108 13.61 4.96 5.69
CA LEU A 108 13.75 3.54 5.33
C LEU A 108 12.46 3.00 4.73
N VAL A 109 11.32 3.34 5.35
CA VAL A 109 10.00 2.81 5.00
C VAL A 109 9.08 3.96 4.62
N LYS A 110 8.45 3.88 3.48
CA LYS A 110 7.35 4.75 3.04
C LYS A 110 6.05 3.95 2.99
N MET A 111 4.95 4.59 2.59
CA MET A 111 3.66 3.93 2.46
C MET A 111 3.19 3.96 1.02
N GLU A 112 2.67 2.84 0.56
CA GLU A 112 1.81 2.78 -0.60
C GLU A 112 0.37 2.85 -0.10
N LEU A 113 -0.22 4.06 -0.10
CA LEU A 113 -1.56 4.23 0.45
C LEU A 113 -2.61 3.71 -0.52
N ASP A 114 -3.39 2.73 -0.07
CA ASP A 114 -4.61 2.36 -0.76
C ASP A 114 -5.74 3.31 -0.35
N LEU A 115 -6.17 4.13 -1.30
CA LEU A 115 -7.16 5.18 -1.07
C LEU A 115 -8.56 4.61 -0.78
N TYR A 116 -8.89 3.47 -1.42
CA TYR A 116 -10.17 2.80 -1.20
C TYR A 116 -10.25 2.19 0.21
N TRP A 117 -9.24 1.40 0.61
CA TRP A 117 -9.27 0.73 1.91
C TRP A 117 -9.23 1.73 3.07
N ALA A 118 -8.44 2.80 2.96
CA ALA A 118 -8.43 3.87 3.96
C ALA A 118 -9.80 4.56 4.05
N THR A 119 -10.42 4.92 2.91
CA THR A 119 -11.72 5.58 2.87
C THR A 119 -12.83 4.65 3.39
N LYS A 120 -12.82 3.38 2.98
CA LYS A 120 -13.79 2.36 3.44
C LYS A 120 -13.73 2.15 4.95
N ALA A 121 -12.55 2.22 5.53
CA ALA A 121 -12.37 2.17 6.98
C ALA A 121 -12.72 3.48 7.70
N GLY A 122 -13.22 4.50 6.98
CA GLY A 122 -13.64 5.79 7.56
C GLY A 122 -12.51 6.80 7.76
N HIS A 123 -11.33 6.57 7.15
CA HIS A 123 -10.18 7.46 7.25
C HIS A 123 -9.99 8.29 5.99
N ASP A 124 -9.81 9.61 6.18
CA ASP A 124 -9.60 10.53 5.06
C ASP A 124 -8.12 10.55 4.64
N PRO A 125 -7.81 10.18 3.38
CA PRO A 125 -6.44 10.22 2.86
C PRO A 125 -5.78 11.61 2.98
N VAL A 126 -6.54 12.69 2.80
CA VAL A 126 -6.02 14.06 2.91
C VAL A 126 -5.56 14.36 4.35
N THR A 127 -6.29 13.87 5.34
CA THR A 127 -5.87 13.99 6.74
C THR A 127 -4.57 13.23 7.02
N LEU A 128 -4.40 12.04 6.44
CA LEU A 128 -3.14 11.27 6.54
C LEU A 128 -1.96 12.04 5.91
N PHE A 129 -2.16 12.66 4.75
CA PHE A 129 -1.12 13.46 4.09
C PHE A 129 -0.72 14.70 4.89
N GLN A 130 -1.68 15.31 5.59
CA GLN A 130 -1.42 16.46 6.45
C GLN A 130 -0.62 16.08 7.70
N LYS A 131 -0.94 14.94 8.31
CA LYS A 131 -0.24 14.43 9.49
C LYS A 131 1.17 13.91 9.17
N HIS A 132 1.35 13.29 8.01
CA HIS A 132 2.58 12.61 7.60
C HIS A 132 3.05 13.05 6.21
N PRO A 133 3.45 14.32 6.02
CA PRO A 133 3.83 14.85 4.71
C PRO A 133 5.05 14.10 4.14
N GLY A 134 5.01 13.83 2.82
CA GLY A 134 6.08 13.12 2.11
C GLY A 134 6.20 11.63 2.42
N ARG A 135 5.22 11.06 3.13
CA ARG A 135 5.24 9.66 3.55
C ARG A 135 4.65 8.69 2.52
N PHE A 136 3.88 9.18 1.51
CA PHE A 136 3.04 8.38 0.63
C PHE A 136 3.42 8.52 -0.85
N PRO A 137 4.61 8.02 -1.27
CA PRO A 137 5.08 8.15 -2.65
C PRO A 137 4.31 7.28 -3.65
N LEU A 138 3.61 6.27 -3.17
CA LEU A 138 2.82 5.36 -3.99
C LEU A 138 1.36 5.36 -3.51
N TRP A 139 0.42 5.31 -4.48
CA TRP A 139 -1.00 5.16 -4.18
C TRP A 139 -1.62 4.04 -5.00
N HIS A 140 -2.51 3.24 -4.37
CA HIS A 140 -3.52 2.47 -5.08
C HIS A 140 -4.79 3.29 -5.21
N VAL A 141 -5.28 3.41 -6.44
CA VAL A 141 -6.45 4.19 -6.81
C VAL A 141 -7.55 3.22 -7.21
N LYS A 142 -8.43 2.95 -6.28
CA LYS A 142 -9.63 2.11 -6.42
C LYS A 142 -10.84 2.95 -6.01
N ASP A 143 -11.96 2.87 -6.73
CA ASP A 143 -13.16 3.61 -6.37
C ASP A 143 -14.20 2.72 -5.69
N MET A 144 -15.11 3.35 -4.98
CA MET A 144 -16.08 2.75 -4.09
C MET A 144 -17.48 3.14 -4.51
N ASP A 145 -18.39 2.17 -4.71
CA ASP A 145 -19.78 2.46 -5.02
C ASP A 145 -20.54 3.06 -3.83
N ASN A 146 -21.73 3.61 -4.10
CA ASN A 146 -22.58 4.21 -3.08
C ASN A 146 -23.53 3.21 -2.41
N THR A 147 -23.24 1.92 -2.43
CA THR A 147 -24.03 0.92 -1.72
C THR A 147 -23.53 0.74 -0.29
N PRO A 148 -24.34 0.18 0.64
CA PRO A 148 -23.90 -0.12 1.99
C PRO A 148 -22.71 -1.10 2.06
N LYS A 149 -22.45 -1.86 0.99
CA LYS A 149 -21.33 -2.81 0.92
C LYS A 149 -20.04 -2.12 0.46
N HIS A 150 -20.13 -0.92 -0.11
CA HIS A 150 -18.98 -0.19 -0.64
C HIS A 150 -18.15 -1.06 -1.60
N ASN A 151 -18.80 -1.66 -2.60
CA ASN A 151 -18.12 -2.53 -3.55
C ASN A 151 -17.16 -1.72 -4.44
N PHE A 152 -16.21 -2.44 -5.04
CA PHE A 152 -15.32 -1.84 -6.05
C PHE A 152 -16.11 -1.37 -7.26
N THR A 153 -15.73 -0.21 -7.78
CA THR A 153 -16.22 0.32 -9.05
C THR A 153 -15.11 1.03 -9.81
N GLU A 154 -15.39 1.42 -11.05
CA GLU A 154 -14.40 2.11 -11.87
C GLU A 154 -14.12 3.52 -11.32
N VAL A 155 -12.87 3.94 -11.40
CA VAL A 155 -12.44 5.27 -10.93
C VAL A 155 -13.24 6.38 -11.64
N GLY A 156 -13.91 7.19 -10.84
CA GLY A 156 -14.81 8.25 -11.29
C GLY A 156 -16.27 7.84 -11.45
N SER A 157 -16.61 6.58 -11.16
CA SER A 157 -17.99 6.08 -11.10
C SER A 157 -18.50 5.93 -9.67
N GLY A 158 -17.62 6.07 -8.68
CA GLY A 158 -17.93 5.90 -7.27
C GLY A 158 -18.04 7.21 -6.50
N VAL A 159 -17.77 7.13 -5.20
CA VAL A 159 -17.97 8.23 -4.24
C VAL A 159 -16.67 8.85 -3.72
N ILE A 160 -15.51 8.31 -4.06
CA ILE A 160 -14.23 8.84 -3.58
C ILE A 160 -13.89 10.11 -4.36
N ASP A 161 -13.68 11.21 -3.65
CA ASP A 161 -13.28 12.50 -4.26
C ASP A 161 -11.79 12.50 -4.60
N PHE A 162 -11.43 11.81 -5.69
CA PHE A 162 -10.06 11.77 -6.18
C PHE A 162 -9.51 13.14 -6.57
N LYS A 163 -10.36 14.06 -7.04
CA LYS A 163 -9.90 15.41 -7.39
C LYS A 163 -9.34 16.13 -6.16
N ARG A 164 -10.05 16.05 -5.03
CA ARG A 164 -9.58 16.60 -3.76
C ARG A 164 -8.30 15.92 -3.27
N ILE A 165 -8.23 14.59 -3.40
CA ILE A 165 -7.08 13.79 -2.97
C ILE A 165 -5.85 14.11 -3.84
N PHE A 166 -5.97 14.11 -5.17
CA PHE A 166 -4.88 14.40 -6.09
C PHE A 166 -4.36 15.84 -5.97
N ALA A 167 -5.20 16.79 -5.57
CA ALA A 167 -4.76 18.16 -5.25
C ALA A 167 -3.73 18.20 -4.11
N GLN A 168 -3.61 17.14 -3.30
CA GLN A 168 -2.63 17.02 -2.23
C GLN A 168 -1.43 16.13 -2.59
N SER A 169 -1.27 15.75 -3.84
CA SER A 169 -0.21 14.84 -4.32
C SER A 169 1.20 15.30 -3.93
N SER A 170 1.48 16.60 -4.05
CA SER A 170 2.76 17.18 -3.62
C SER A 170 3.00 17.03 -2.12
N LYS A 171 1.98 17.28 -1.29
CA LYS A 171 2.07 17.13 0.17
C LYS A 171 2.28 15.68 0.59
N ALA A 172 1.59 14.76 -0.06
CA ALA A 172 1.75 13.32 0.14
C ALA A 172 3.14 12.81 -0.28
N GLY A 173 3.79 13.52 -1.22
CA GLY A 173 5.05 13.11 -1.84
C GLY A 173 4.87 12.10 -2.96
N LEU A 174 3.70 12.08 -3.62
CA LEU A 174 3.33 11.14 -4.67
C LEU A 174 4.37 11.10 -5.80
N LYS A 175 4.74 9.89 -6.20
CA LYS A 175 5.61 9.60 -7.35
C LYS A 175 4.90 8.77 -8.41
N TYR A 176 4.15 7.75 -7.97
CA TYR A 176 3.38 6.86 -8.85
C TYR A 176 2.06 6.52 -8.21
N PHE A 177 1.06 6.28 -9.03
CA PHE A 177 -0.19 5.67 -8.61
C PHE A 177 -0.56 4.53 -9.55
N PHE A 178 -1.30 3.56 -9.02
CA PHE A 178 -1.74 2.36 -9.72
C PHE A 178 -3.25 2.30 -9.65
N VAL A 179 -3.89 2.17 -10.80
CA VAL A 179 -5.33 1.90 -10.87
C VAL A 179 -5.52 0.41 -10.66
N GLU A 180 -6.30 0.05 -9.68
CA GLU A 180 -6.61 -1.33 -9.36
C GLU A 180 -8.10 -1.50 -9.10
N GLN A 181 -8.65 -2.65 -9.45
CA GLN A 181 -10.02 -3.05 -9.17
C GLN A 181 -10.05 -4.55 -8.94
N ASP A 182 -10.23 -4.98 -7.68
CA ASP A 182 -10.08 -6.38 -7.27
C ASP A 182 -11.21 -7.25 -7.82
N GLN A 183 -12.38 -6.68 -8.05
CA GLN A 183 -13.54 -7.35 -8.62
C GLN A 183 -14.24 -6.45 -9.63
N THR A 184 -14.64 -7.05 -10.75
CA THR A 184 -15.40 -6.38 -11.80
C THR A 184 -16.70 -7.14 -12.07
N PRO A 185 -17.86 -6.45 -12.21
CA PRO A 185 -19.12 -7.13 -12.54
C PRO A 185 -19.18 -7.60 -14.00
N GLY A 186 -18.25 -7.13 -14.85
CA GLY A 186 -18.21 -7.40 -16.28
C GLY A 186 -16.79 -7.58 -16.79
N SER A 187 -16.51 -7.07 -17.99
CA SER A 187 -15.17 -7.14 -18.60
C SER A 187 -14.15 -6.29 -17.82
N PRO A 188 -13.04 -6.88 -17.31
CA PRO A 188 -11.97 -6.11 -16.68
C PRO A 188 -11.36 -5.05 -17.61
N PHE A 189 -11.30 -5.33 -18.91
CA PHE A 189 -10.78 -4.40 -19.91
C PHE A 189 -11.66 -3.15 -20.03
N ASP A 190 -12.99 -3.32 -20.00
CA ASP A 190 -13.94 -2.19 -20.07
C ASP A 190 -13.83 -1.35 -18.77
N SER A 191 -13.69 -1.98 -17.61
CA SER A 191 -13.51 -1.31 -16.32
C SER A 191 -12.21 -0.50 -16.29
N ILE A 192 -11.09 -1.09 -16.72
CA ILE A 192 -9.82 -0.37 -16.81
C ILE A 192 -9.90 0.78 -17.82
N GLN A 193 -10.55 0.57 -18.99
CA GLN A 193 -10.72 1.61 -20.00
C GLN A 193 -11.53 2.81 -19.47
N LYS A 194 -12.60 2.58 -18.72
CA LYS A 194 -13.39 3.64 -18.06
C LYS A 194 -12.53 4.40 -17.06
N SER A 195 -11.86 3.70 -16.15
CA SER A 195 -11.01 4.27 -15.12
C SER A 195 -9.90 5.15 -15.71
N ILE A 196 -9.13 4.64 -16.67
CA ILE A 196 -8.03 5.39 -17.29
C ILE A 196 -8.52 6.60 -18.08
N THR A 197 -9.70 6.48 -18.73
CA THR A 197 -10.31 7.60 -19.47
C THR A 197 -10.69 8.72 -18.51
N HIS A 198 -11.31 8.38 -17.38
CA HIS A 198 -11.67 9.36 -16.35
C HIS A 198 -10.42 10.04 -15.79
N ILE A 199 -9.40 9.28 -15.41
CA ILE A 199 -8.17 9.80 -14.82
C ILE A 199 -7.48 10.79 -15.77
N LYS A 200 -7.27 10.40 -17.04
CA LYS A 200 -6.64 11.26 -18.05
C LYS A 200 -7.40 12.55 -18.33
N ARG A 201 -8.71 12.55 -18.14
CA ARG A 201 -9.55 13.73 -18.40
C ARG A 201 -9.61 14.67 -17.20
N THR A 202 -9.50 14.15 -15.97
CA THR A 202 -9.92 14.90 -14.76
C THR A 202 -8.84 15.02 -13.68
N LEU A 203 -7.82 14.15 -13.67
CA LEU A 203 -6.87 14.08 -12.57
C LEU A 203 -5.41 14.35 -12.99
N VAL A 204 -5.03 14.08 -14.23
CA VAL A 204 -3.66 14.21 -14.74
C VAL A 204 -3.60 14.86 -16.12
#